data_8b23e02975948f3047a956d8f3be920f
#
_entry.id   8b23e02975948f3047a956d8f3be920f
#
_cell.length_a   1.000
_cell.length_b   1.000
_cell.length_c   1.000
_cell.angle_alpha   90.00
_cell.angle_beta   90.00
_cell.angle_gamma   90.00
#
_symmetry.space_group_name_H-M   'P 1'
#
loop_
_entity.id
_entity.type
_entity.pdbx_description
1 polymer ?
#
loop_
_entity_poly.entity_id
_entity_poly.type
_entity_poly.pdbx_seq_one_letter_code
_entity_poly.pdbx_strand_id
1 'polypeptide(L)'
;MSQHPVRQKVLIRVTQPTHKPALGFALVALLSGCSGSPPENLGTHDGRLAPCPESPNCVSSQASDAEQRIEPLPLRGSPSQTQALLVKLLADEPRVRLIKQDANYLHAEFGSQMLRFVDDVEFLIGDQAVDVRSASRLGYSDLGVNRKRIEHLRQRLGEQQ
;
A
#
# COMPACT_ATOMS: atom_id res chain seq x y z
N MET A 1 -23.91 -62.04 72.64
CA MET A 1 -22.56 -61.43 72.68
C MET A 1 -22.11 -61.29 71.23
N SER A 2 -22.26 -60.11 70.63
CA SER A 2 -21.91 -59.84 69.23
C SER A 2 -21.10 -58.58 69.19
N GLN A 3 -19.81 -58.68 68.89
CA GLN A 3 -18.91 -57.55 68.83
C GLN A 3 -18.90 -57.02 67.35
N HIS A 4 -19.23 -55.76 67.20
CA HIS A 4 -19.09 -55.10 65.92
C HIS A 4 -17.65 -54.54 65.81
N PRO A 5 -16.94 -54.74 64.68
CA PRO A 5 -15.68 -54.11 64.44
C PRO A 5 -15.85 -52.66 63.96
N VAL A 6 -15.16 -51.72 64.63
CA VAL A 6 -15.07 -50.32 64.31
C VAL A 6 -14.25 -50.13 63.02
N ARG A 7 -14.84 -49.65 61.96
CA ARG A 7 -14.12 -49.24 60.73
C ARG A 7 -13.40 -47.92 60.94
N GLN A 8 -12.11 -47.95 60.99
CA GLN A 8 -11.28 -46.74 60.91
C GLN A 8 -11.34 -46.16 59.50
N LYS A 9 -11.82 -44.90 59.37
CA LYS A 9 -11.75 -44.14 58.13
C LYS A 9 -10.33 -43.58 58.00
N VAL A 10 -9.54 -44.13 57.05
CA VAL A 10 -8.30 -43.54 56.63
C VAL A 10 -8.58 -42.30 55.80
N LEU A 11 -8.28 -41.11 56.32
CA LEU A 11 -8.33 -39.84 55.62
C LEU A 11 -7.07 -39.69 54.74
N ILE A 12 -7.18 -39.99 53.47
CA ILE A 12 -6.13 -39.68 52.51
C ILE A 12 -6.14 -38.18 52.27
N ARG A 13 -5.14 -37.48 52.77
CA ARG A 13 -4.88 -36.09 52.46
C ARG A 13 -4.32 -35.98 51.04
N VAL A 14 -5.15 -35.60 50.08
CA VAL A 14 -4.71 -35.29 48.74
C VAL A 14 -4.09 -33.88 48.77
N THR A 15 -2.79 -33.80 48.72
CA THR A 15 -2.05 -32.56 48.50
C THR A 15 -2.17 -32.17 47.04
N GLN A 16 -2.94 -31.14 46.73
CA GLN A 16 -2.99 -30.55 45.39
C GLN A 16 -1.68 -29.79 45.10
N PRO A 17 -1.04 -30.05 43.97
CA PRO A 17 0.09 -29.22 43.52
C PRO A 17 -0.41 -27.85 43.09
N THR A 18 0.03 -26.80 43.75
CA THR A 18 -0.19 -25.42 43.37
C THR A 18 0.62 -25.10 42.10
N HIS A 19 0.02 -25.27 40.94
CA HIS A 19 0.59 -24.76 39.72
C HIS A 19 0.39 -23.23 39.72
N LYS A 20 1.48 -22.50 39.96
CA LYS A 20 1.52 -21.06 39.68
C LYS A 20 1.43 -20.87 38.16
N PRO A 21 0.45 -20.12 37.62
CA PRO A 21 0.45 -19.78 36.23
C PRO A 21 1.65 -18.87 35.98
N ALA A 22 2.65 -19.36 35.25
CA ALA A 22 3.68 -18.52 34.68
C ALA A 22 2.96 -17.65 33.62
N LEU A 23 2.76 -16.38 33.99
CA LEU A 23 2.22 -15.35 33.09
C LEU A 23 3.30 -15.06 32.04
N GLY A 24 3.34 -15.88 31.00
CA GLY A 24 4.15 -15.63 29.81
C GLY A 24 3.58 -14.41 29.10
N PHE A 25 4.18 -13.25 29.35
CA PHE A 25 3.97 -12.04 28.54
C PHE A 25 4.50 -12.34 27.15
N ALA A 26 3.60 -12.79 26.25
CA ALA A 26 3.88 -12.81 24.83
C ALA A 26 3.97 -11.36 24.38
N LEU A 27 5.20 -10.84 24.26
CA LEU A 27 5.52 -9.57 23.63
C LEU A 27 5.24 -9.73 22.14
N VAL A 28 3.99 -9.50 21.74
CA VAL A 28 3.62 -9.35 20.33
C VAL A 28 4.23 -8.03 19.88
N ALA A 29 5.44 -8.09 19.33
CA ALA A 29 6.04 -6.99 18.63
C ALA A 29 5.15 -6.68 17.42
N LEU A 30 4.33 -5.63 17.50
CA LEU A 30 3.64 -5.02 16.36
C LEU A 30 4.75 -4.44 15.46
N LEU A 31 5.19 -5.25 14.50
CA LEU A 31 5.98 -4.80 13.36
C LEU A 31 5.04 -3.99 12.47
N SER A 32 4.70 -2.78 12.90
CA SER A 32 4.14 -1.76 12.04
C SER A 32 5.22 -1.45 11.01
N GLY A 33 5.13 -2.08 9.84
CA GLY A 33 6.06 -1.82 8.74
C GLY A 33 6.05 -0.32 8.43
N CYS A 34 7.23 0.29 8.34
CA CYS A 34 7.42 1.68 7.96
C CYS A 34 7.05 1.90 6.49
N SER A 35 5.76 1.77 6.14
CA SER A 35 5.26 2.04 4.78
C SER A 35 4.91 3.52 4.57
N GLY A 36 4.99 4.35 5.61
CA GLY A 36 4.49 5.73 5.60
C GLY A 36 2.96 5.79 5.59
N SER A 37 2.40 6.88 6.11
CA SER A 37 0.97 7.17 5.97
C SER A 37 0.67 7.71 4.57
N PRO A 38 -0.50 7.41 3.99
CA PRO A 38 -0.94 8.06 2.76
C PRO A 38 -0.91 9.58 2.92
N PRO A 39 -0.41 10.33 1.92
CA PRO A 39 -0.45 11.79 1.93
C PRO A 39 -1.89 12.31 1.97
N GLU A 40 -2.12 13.40 2.69
CA GLU A 40 -3.46 14.02 2.78
C GLU A 40 -3.87 14.76 1.50
N ASN A 41 -2.93 15.06 0.61
CA ASN A 41 -3.15 15.82 -0.62
C ASN A 41 -3.35 14.93 -1.85
N LEU A 42 -3.67 13.64 -1.68
CA LEU A 42 -4.06 12.77 -2.79
C LEU A 42 -5.43 13.17 -3.36
N GLY A 43 -5.59 12.96 -4.64
CA GLY A 43 -6.81 13.31 -5.36
C GLY A 43 -6.65 14.54 -6.24
N THR A 44 -7.79 15.04 -6.73
CA THR A 44 -7.83 16.20 -7.60
C THR A 44 -8.22 17.45 -6.83
N HIS A 45 -7.48 18.52 -7.04
CA HIS A 45 -7.72 19.84 -6.48
C HIS A 45 -7.82 20.85 -7.64
N ASP A 46 -8.97 21.48 -7.80
CA ASP A 46 -9.25 22.38 -8.93
C ASP A 46 -8.95 21.76 -10.32
N GLY A 47 -9.27 20.48 -10.49
CA GLY A 47 -9.04 19.75 -11.74
C GLY A 47 -7.58 19.38 -12.01
N ARG A 48 -6.70 19.41 -11.02
CA ARG A 48 -5.28 19.08 -11.12
C ARG A 48 -4.88 18.10 -10.02
N LEU A 49 -3.82 17.34 -10.28
CA LEU A 49 -3.12 16.56 -9.25
C LEU A 49 -2.31 17.49 -8.35
N ALA A 50 -2.04 17.06 -7.12
CA ALA A 50 -1.20 17.82 -6.21
C ALA A 50 0.21 18.04 -6.80
N PRO A 51 0.88 19.17 -6.49
CA PRO A 51 2.26 19.38 -6.90
C PRO A 51 3.19 18.36 -6.26
N CYS A 52 4.33 18.12 -6.89
CA CYS A 52 5.43 17.39 -6.27
C CYS A 52 6.01 18.21 -5.10
N PRO A 53 6.51 17.56 -4.03
CA PRO A 53 7.31 18.22 -3.01
C PRO A 53 8.65 18.70 -3.60
N GLU A 54 9.42 19.48 -2.86
CA GLU A 54 10.76 19.93 -3.31
C GLU A 54 11.78 18.79 -3.42
N SER A 55 11.50 17.64 -2.80
CA SER A 55 12.38 16.46 -2.85
C SER A 55 12.32 15.75 -4.22
N PRO A 56 13.46 15.20 -4.73
CA PRO A 56 13.52 14.56 -6.05
C PRO A 56 12.96 13.12 -6.06
N ASN A 57 12.00 12.82 -5.20
CA ASN A 57 11.33 11.51 -5.12
C ASN A 57 9.91 11.52 -5.70
N CYS A 58 9.64 12.46 -6.61
CA CYS A 58 8.35 12.63 -7.25
C CYS A 58 8.53 13.06 -8.71
N VAL A 59 7.67 12.53 -9.59
CA VAL A 59 7.48 13.03 -10.95
C VAL A 59 6.00 13.33 -11.20
N SER A 60 5.72 14.34 -12.00
CA SER A 60 4.36 14.69 -12.41
C SER A 60 4.34 15.28 -13.81
N SER A 61 3.30 14.96 -14.59
CA SER A 61 3.09 15.58 -15.90
C SER A 61 2.71 17.06 -15.79
N GLN A 62 2.26 17.47 -14.60
CA GLN A 62 1.85 18.84 -14.31
C GLN A 62 2.93 19.65 -13.55
N ALA A 63 4.12 19.08 -13.33
CA ALA A 63 5.21 19.77 -12.66
C ALA A 63 5.75 20.92 -13.52
N SER A 64 6.09 22.04 -12.87
CA SER A 64 6.82 23.16 -13.49
C SER A 64 8.33 22.93 -13.52
N ASP A 65 8.86 22.22 -12.51
CA ASP A 65 10.27 21.86 -12.41
C ASP A 65 10.60 20.80 -13.47
N ALA A 66 11.66 21.05 -14.26
CA ALA A 66 12.09 20.16 -15.34
C ALA A 66 12.59 18.79 -14.86
N GLU A 67 13.18 18.74 -13.66
CA GLU A 67 13.66 17.47 -13.08
C GLU A 67 12.51 16.58 -12.61
N GLN A 68 11.40 17.17 -12.18
CA GLN A 68 10.19 16.47 -11.76
C GLN A 68 9.21 16.24 -12.91
N ARG A 69 9.41 16.94 -14.04
CA ARG A 69 8.49 16.84 -15.17
C ARG A 69 8.64 15.53 -15.89
N ILE A 70 7.50 14.95 -16.26
CA ILE A 70 7.36 13.79 -17.12
C ILE A 70 6.22 14.05 -18.12
N GLU A 71 6.28 13.43 -19.29
CA GLU A 71 5.16 13.56 -20.26
C GLU A 71 3.91 12.85 -19.72
N PRO A 72 2.70 13.34 -20.00
CA PRO A 72 1.46 12.63 -19.70
C PRO A 72 1.37 11.34 -20.50
N LEU A 73 0.59 10.36 -20.03
CA LEU A 73 0.34 9.14 -20.80
C LEU A 73 -0.64 9.41 -21.95
N PRO A 74 -0.44 8.77 -23.12
CA PRO A 74 -1.37 8.91 -24.24
C PRO A 74 -2.71 8.24 -23.92
N LEU A 75 -3.79 8.77 -24.49
CA LEU A 75 -5.06 8.05 -24.55
C LEU A 75 -4.94 6.82 -25.48
N ARG A 76 -5.70 5.79 -25.14
CA ARG A 76 -5.94 4.61 -25.98
C ARG A 76 -7.44 4.45 -26.20
N GLY A 77 -7.92 5.01 -27.30
CA GLY A 77 -9.35 5.15 -27.56
C GLY A 77 -9.99 6.29 -26.75
N SER A 78 -11.19 6.10 -26.25
CA SER A 78 -11.86 7.08 -25.40
C SER A 78 -11.24 7.16 -24.00
N PRO A 79 -11.48 8.24 -23.24
CA PRO A 79 -11.06 8.33 -21.83
C PRO A 79 -11.48 7.12 -20.99
N SER A 80 -12.72 6.64 -21.15
CA SER A 80 -13.22 5.47 -20.41
C SER A 80 -12.53 4.16 -20.84
N GLN A 81 -12.23 3.99 -22.12
CA GLN A 81 -11.45 2.84 -22.60
C GLN A 81 -10.03 2.86 -22.06
N THR A 82 -9.38 4.03 -22.08
CA THR A 82 -8.04 4.22 -21.51
C THR A 82 -8.02 3.91 -20.02
N GLN A 83 -9.03 4.36 -19.26
CA GLN A 83 -9.16 4.04 -17.85
C GLN A 83 -9.26 2.52 -17.62
N ALA A 84 -10.10 1.84 -18.39
CA ALA A 84 -10.26 0.39 -18.26
C ALA A 84 -8.95 -0.36 -18.56
N LEU A 85 -8.20 0.08 -19.57
CA LEU A 85 -6.88 -0.47 -19.88
C LEU A 85 -5.88 -0.23 -18.77
N LEU A 86 -5.85 0.97 -18.17
CA LEU A 86 -5.00 1.28 -17.02
C LEU A 86 -5.33 0.41 -15.80
N VAL A 87 -6.61 0.24 -15.49
CA VAL A 87 -7.04 -0.64 -14.38
C VAL A 87 -6.55 -2.06 -14.59
N LYS A 88 -6.71 -2.62 -15.80
CA LYS A 88 -6.20 -3.95 -16.14
C LYS A 88 -4.69 -4.03 -16.02
N LEU A 89 -3.97 -3.04 -16.57
CA LEU A 89 -2.52 -2.97 -16.51
C LEU A 89 -2.01 -2.92 -15.07
N LEU A 90 -2.63 -2.09 -14.21
CA LEU A 90 -2.28 -1.98 -12.80
C LEU A 90 -2.54 -3.28 -12.03
N ALA A 91 -3.58 -4.03 -12.38
CA ALA A 91 -3.87 -5.33 -11.78
C ALA A 91 -2.84 -6.42 -12.14
N ASP A 92 -2.19 -6.29 -13.30
CA ASP A 92 -1.14 -7.19 -13.77
C ASP A 92 0.25 -6.86 -13.19
N GLU A 93 0.42 -5.66 -12.60
CA GLU A 93 1.70 -5.24 -12.02
C GLU A 93 1.94 -5.87 -10.63
N PRO A 94 3.14 -6.38 -10.36
CA PRO A 94 3.45 -6.98 -9.07
C PRO A 94 3.47 -5.94 -7.94
N ARG A 95 2.91 -6.29 -6.79
CA ARG A 95 2.87 -5.46 -5.57
C ARG A 95 2.13 -4.12 -5.76
N VAL A 96 1.20 -4.06 -6.70
CA VAL A 96 0.34 -2.92 -6.93
C VAL A 96 -1.03 -3.16 -6.30
N ARG A 97 -1.60 -2.13 -5.71
CA ARG A 97 -2.97 -2.10 -5.20
C ARG A 97 -3.69 -0.90 -5.76
N LEU A 98 -4.76 -1.10 -6.48
CA LEU A 98 -5.69 -0.04 -6.84
C LEU A 98 -6.47 0.36 -5.58
N ILE A 99 -6.31 1.61 -5.16
CA ILE A 99 -6.87 2.15 -3.91
C ILE A 99 -8.17 2.89 -4.21
N LYS A 100 -8.19 3.67 -5.28
CA LYS A 100 -9.34 4.48 -5.66
C LYS A 100 -9.54 4.47 -7.16
N GLN A 101 -10.81 4.40 -7.56
CA GLN A 101 -11.25 4.51 -8.94
C GLN A 101 -12.52 5.34 -8.97
N ASP A 102 -12.42 6.55 -9.53
CA ASP A 102 -13.53 7.43 -9.84
C ASP A 102 -13.72 7.52 -11.37
N ALA A 103 -14.67 8.32 -11.85
CA ALA A 103 -14.98 8.44 -13.27
C ALA A 103 -13.79 8.82 -14.17
N ASN A 104 -12.88 9.66 -13.65
CA ASN A 104 -11.70 10.14 -14.40
C ASN A 104 -10.43 10.16 -13.55
N TYR A 105 -10.41 9.47 -12.41
CA TYR A 105 -9.28 9.45 -11.51
C TYR A 105 -8.99 8.03 -11.01
N LEU A 106 -7.70 7.66 -11.00
CA LEU A 106 -7.22 6.43 -10.38
C LEU A 106 -6.11 6.78 -9.38
N HIS A 107 -6.10 6.07 -8.26
CA HIS A 107 -4.98 6.05 -7.32
C HIS A 107 -4.55 4.61 -7.06
N ALA A 108 -3.27 4.33 -7.23
CA ALA A 108 -2.67 3.04 -6.95
C ALA A 108 -1.44 3.19 -6.04
N GLU A 109 -1.25 2.21 -5.16
CA GLU A 109 -0.05 2.08 -4.35
C GLU A 109 0.89 1.06 -4.97
N PHE A 110 2.16 1.41 -5.08
CA PHE A 110 3.24 0.55 -5.55
C PHE A 110 4.20 0.23 -4.40
N GLY A 111 4.24 -1.04 -4.01
CA GLY A 111 5.12 -1.51 -2.95
C GLY A 111 6.54 -1.82 -3.47
N SER A 112 7.59 -1.35 -2.78
CA SER A 112 8.97 -1.76 -3.08
C SER A 112 9.22 -3.22 -2.69
N GLN A 113 10.18 -3.86 -3.39
CA GLN A 113 10.48 -5.27 -3.17
C GLN A 113 11.19 -5.53 -1.84
N MET A 114 12.09 -4.67 -1.43
CA MET A 114 13.01 -4.94 -0.29
C MET A 114 12.60 -4.21 0.99
N LEU A 115 12.25 -2.93 0.92
CA LEU A 115 12.10 -2.07 2.10
C LEU A 115 10.64 -1.79 2.47
N ARG A 116 9.68 -2.38 1.76
CA ARG A 116 8.24 -2.14 1.95
C ARG A 116 7.84 -0.67 1.87
N PHE A 117 8.64 0.14 1.18
CA PHE A 117 8.26 1.51 0.87
C PHE A 117 7.05 1.49 -0.06
N VAL A 118 6.20 2.48 0.09
CA VAL A 118 5.02 2.66 -0.75
C VAL A 118 5.17 3.98 -1.50
N ASP A 119 4.93 3.89 -2.81
CA ASP A 119 4.81 5.05 -3.67
C ASP A 119 3.35 5.20 -4.09
N ASP A 120 2.83 6.41 -4.05
CA ASP A 120 1.51 6.74 -4.54
C ASP A 120 1.58 7.14 -6.01
N VAL A 121 0.76 6.50 -6.83
CA VAL A 121 0.65 6.80 -8.25
C VAL A 121 -0.78 7.20 -8.57
N GLU A 122 -0.92 8.40 -9.10
CA GLU A 122 -2.20 9.01 -9.43
C GLU A 122 -2.31 9.23 -10.93
N PHE A 123 -3.49 8.99 -11.47
CA PHE A 123 -3.84 9.20 -12.87
C PHE A 123 -5.09 10.06 -12.96
N LEU A 124 -5.01 11.16 -13.67
CA LEU A 124 -6.16 12.00 -13.99
C LEU A 124 -6.41 11.91 -15.50
N ILE A 125 -7.49 11.23 -15.84
CA ILE A 125 -7.85 10.93 -17.23
C ILE A 125 -8.59 12.15 -17.81
N GLY A 126 -7.93 12.86 -18.71
CA GLY A 126 -8.50 13.98 -19.46
C GLY A 126 -8.97 13.55 -20.84
N ASP A 127 -9.45 14.52 -21.63
CA ASP A 127 -9.94 14.31 -23.00
C ASP A 127 -8.82 14.16 -24.03
N GLN A 128 -7.60 14.59 -23.71
CA GLN A 128 -6.46 14.58 -24.65
C GLN A 128 -5.33 13.66 -24.18
N ALA A 129 -5.20 13.47 -22.88
CA ALA A 129 -4.12 12.71 -22.27
C ALA A 129 -4.50 12.27 -20.85
N VAL A 130 -3.67 11.42 -20.25
CA VAL A 130 -3.74 11.06 -18.83
C VAL A 130 -2.62 11.78 -18.10
N ASP A 131 -2.96 12.75 -17.27
CA ASP A 131 -2.01 13.33 -16.35
C ASP A 131 -1.62 12.32 -15.27
N VAL A 132 -0.35 12.36 -14.89
CA VAL A 132 0.20 11.41 -13.91
C VAL A 132 1.00 12.11 -12.84
N ARG A 133 0.96 11.55 -11.64
CA ARG A 133 1.88 11.87 -10.55
C ARG A 133 2.32 10.57 -9.89
N SER A 134 3.62 10.41 -9.64
CA SER A 134 4.18 9.27 -8.94
C SER A 134 5.17 9.78 -7.89
N ALA A 135 4.91 9.51 -6.62
CA ALA A 135 5.68 10.06 -5.50
C ALA A 135 5.89 9.04 -4.39
N SER A 136 7.09 9.01 -3.84
CA SER A 136 7.41 8.17 -2.68
C SER A 136 6.91 8.81 -1.39
N ARG A 137 6.29 8.02 -0.51
CA ARG A 137 5.85 8.48 0.83
C ARG A 137 7.01 8.81 1.73
N LEU A 138 8.11 8.12 1.58
CA LEU A 138 9.29 8.21 2.43
C LEU A 138 10.57 8.39 1.61
N GLY A 139 11.55 9.03 2.24
CA GLY A 139 12.87 9.23 1.67
C GLY A 139 13.00 10.52 0.87
N TYR A 140 14.22 11.05 0.83
CA TYR A 140 14.53 12.28 0.08
C TYR A 140 14.65 11.98 -1.43
N SER A 141 15.25 10.86 -1.81
CA SER A 141 15.43 10.45 -3.22
C SER A 141 14.94 9.03 -3.43
N ASP A 142 14.31 8.79 -4.58
CA ASP A 142 13.86 7.48 -5.04
C ASP A 142 14.79 6.82 -6.06
N LEU A 143 15.94 7.44 -6.36
CA LEU A 143 16.90 6.99 -7.37
C LEU A 143 16.27 6.82 -8.78
N GLY A 144 15.26 7.61 -9.09
CA GLY A 144 14.54 7.63 -10.36
C GLY A 144 13.53 6.50 -10.55
N VAL A 145 13.13 5.82 -9.46
CA VAL A 145 12.16 4.72 -9.52
C VAL A 145 10.80 5.22 -10.01
N ASN A 146 10.32 6.39 -9.53
CA ASN A 146 9.04 6.94 -9.95
C ASN A 146 9.02 7.25 -11.47
N ARG A 147 10.08 7.83 -12.01
CA ARG A 147 10.19 8.08 -13.45
C ARG A 147 10.19 6.79 -14.26
N LYS A 148 11.03 5.81 -13.88
CA LYS A 148 11.10 4.51 -14.56
C LYS A 148 9.75 3.79 -14.55
N ARG A 149 8.99 3.91 -13.45
CA ARG A 149 7.65 3.34 -13.33
C ARG A 149 6.68 3.94 -14.36
N ILE A 150 6.62 5.25 -14.45
CA ILE A 150 5.71 5.91 -15.40
C ILE A 150 6.11 5.59 -16.84
N GLU A 151 7.40 5.53 -17.18
CA GLU A 151 7.85 5.13 -18.52
C GLU A 151 7.50 3.66 -18.81
N HIS A 152 7.65 2.76 -17.84
CA HIS A 152 7.21 1.38 -17.97
C HIS A 152 5.70 1.27 -18.25
N LEU A 153 4.89 1.99 -17.47
CA LEU A 153 3.43 2.01 -17.69
C LEU A 153 3.07 2.61 -19.04
N ARG A 154 3.79 3.65 -19.50
CA ARG A 154 3.63 4.24 -20.83
C ARG A 154 3.88 3.21 -21.93
N GLN A 155 4.99 2.47 -21.85
CA GLN A 155 5.31 1.41 -22.79
C GLN A 155 4.23 0.34 -22.79
N ARG A 156 3.87 -0.19 -21.63
CA ARG A 156 2.84 -1.21 -21.47
C ARG A 156 1.48 -0.77 -22.02
N LEU A 157 1.07 0.47 -21.74
CA LEU A 157 -0.15 1.05 -22.29
C LEU A 157 -0.06 1.20 -23.81
N GLY A 158 1.13 1.49 -24.35
CA GLY A 158 1.44 1.55 -25.78
C GLY A 158 1.22 0.23 -26.52
N GLU A 159 1.48 -0.88 -25.86
CA GLU A 159 1.38 -2.24 -26.39
C GLU A 159 -0.05 -2.80 -26.38
N GLN A 160 -0.98 -2.16 -25.65
CA GLN A 160 -2.39 -2.56 -25.64
C GLN A 160 -3.08 -2.16 -26.97
N GLN A 161 -3.55 -3.13 -27.72
CA GLN A 161 -4.32 -2.97 -28.97
C GLN A 161 -5.79 -3.26 -28.72
#